data_fedd5eecbe3666f9951fc1cb7e2449af
#
_entry.id   fedd5eecbe3666f9951fc1cb7e2449af
#
_cell.length_a   1.000
_cell.length_b   1.000
_cell.length_c   1.000
_cell.angle_alpha   90.00
_cell.angle_beta   90.00
_cell.angle_gamma   90.00
#
_symmetry.space_group_name_H-M   'P 1'
#
loop_
_entity.id
_entity.type
_entity.pdbx_description
1 polymer ?
#
loop_
_entity_poly.entity_id
_entity_poly.type
_entity_poly.pdbx_seq_one_letter_code
_entity_poly.pdbx_strand_id
1 'polypeptide(L)'
;LREGQGIFINSGVLHRYEVSEDTFSPNIVFSPTLLAAENTLIYAKYIRPVINSGIPCQVLDPQISWQKKILEIAEQIFAVQETEEKNELRTLQSLFEIWELFTLHFDLGSDSLKERGMDHKQAKLQTMMQFIHDHYREEITLERIADSASVSKSGALHIFQSGIQISPVAYLIRYRLAV
;
A
#
# COMPACT_ATOMS: atom_id res chain seq x y z
N LEU A 1 4.60 -7.16 15.19
CA LEU A 1 6.02 -6.81 15.03
C LEU A 1 6.73 -6.90 16.39
N ARG A 2 8.02 -7.17 16.35
CA ARG A 2 8.90 -7.14 17.52
C ARG A 2 9.83 -5.93 17.39
N GLU A 3 10.47 -5.54 18.49
CA GLU A 3 11.49 -4.50 18.48
C GLU A 3 12.58 -4.80 17.44
N GLY A 4 12.98 -3.79 16.66
CA GLY A 4 13.93 -3.90 15.57
C GLY A 4 13.39 -4.48 14.26
N GLN A 5 12.15 -4.97 14.21
CA GLN A 5 11.50 -5.38 12.98
C GLN A 5 10.76 -4.23 12.33
N GLY A 6 10.65 -4.26 11.01
CA GLY A 6 9.79 -3.39 10.22
C GLY A 6 8.76 -4.18 9.42
N ILE A 7 7.89 -3.46 8.73
CA ILE A 7 6.95 -4.05 7.78
C ILE A 7 6.86 -3.19 6.53
N PHE A 8 7.01 -3.81 5.38
CA PHE A 8 6.58 -3.25 4.11
C PHE A 8 5.11 -3.59 3.90
N ILE A 9 4.30 -2.61 3.57
CA ILE A 9 2.89 -2.78 3.18
C ILE A 9 2.74 -2.29 1.76
N ASN A 10 2.28 -3.16 0.88
CA ASN A 10 2.17 -2.86 -0.53
C ASN A 10 1.05 -1.86 -0.82
N SER A 11 1.12 -1.22 -1.98
CA SER A 11 0.12 -0.26 -2.44
C SER A 11 -1.29 -0.85 -2.40
N GLY A 12 -2.23 -0.07 -1.88
CA GLY A 12 -3.64 -0.43 -1.83
C GLY A 12 -4.03 -1.48 -0.77
N VAL A 13 -3.11 -1.96 0.06
CA VAL A 13 -3.41 -2.92 1.12
C VAL A 13 -4.07 -2.22 2.31
N LEU A 14 -5.29 -2.64 2.62
CA LEU A 14 -5.98 -2.18 3.84
C LEU A 14 -5.32 -2.78 5.07
N HIS A 15 -4.95 -1.92 6.00
CA HIS A 15 -4.30 -2.31 7.23
C HIS A 15 -4.72 -1.42 8.39
N ARG A 16 -4.53 -1.89 9.60
CA ARG A 16 -4.67 -1.10 10.82
C ARG A 16 -3.58 -1.47 11.80
N TYR A 17 -3.22 -0.54 12.65
CA TYR A 17 -2.31 -0.76 13.77
C TYR A 17 -3.12 -1.00 15.03
N GLU A 18 -2.76 -2.05 15.77
CA GLU A 18 -3.21 -2.28 17.15
C GLU A 18 -1.95 -2.40 18.00
N VAL A 19 -1.87 -1.62 19.06
CA VAL A 19 -0.77 -1.64 20.00
C VAL A 19 -1.31 -1.97 21.39
N SER A 20 -0.58 -2.80 22.15
CA SER A 20 -0.91 -3.16 23.54
C SER A 20 -0.22 -2.24 24.55
N GLU A 21 0.79 -1.50 24.13
CA GLU A 21 1.62 -0.62 24.95
C GLU A 21 2.02 0.61 24.12
N ASP A 22 2.44 1.68 24.78
CA ASP A 22 2.97 2.87 24.12
C ASP A 22 4.20 2.49 23.26
N THR A 23 4.07 2.66 21.96
CA THR A 23 5.07 2.22 20.99
C THR A 23 5.37 3.34 20.01
N PHE A 24 6.64 3.62 19.77
CA PHE A 24 7.09 4.49 18.71
C PHE A 24 7.35 3.67 17.45
N SER A 25 6.59 3.93 16.38
CA SER A 25 6.72 3.24 15.10
C SER A 25 6.74 4.28 13.98
N PRO A 26 7.92 4.72 13.53
CA PRO A 26 8.03 5.69 12.45
C PRO A 26 7.59 5.06 11.12
N ASN A 27 6.97 5.89 10.26
CA ASN A 27 6.39 5.44 8.99
C ASN A 27 6.95 6.25 7.83
N ILE A 28 7.24 5.57 6.72
CA ILE A 28 7.53 6.19 5.43
C ILE A 28 6.38 5.85 4.49
N VAL A 29 5.59 6.86 4.12
CA VAL A 29 4.45 6.71 3.21
C VAL A 29 4.69 7.54 1.97
N PHE A 30 4.65 6.91 0.80
CA PHE A 30 4.83 7.60 -0.47
C PHE A 30 4.03 6.95 -1.59
N SER A 31 3.72 7.73 -2.62
CA SER A 31 3.15 7.18 -3.86
C SER A 31 4.24 6.50 -4.68
N PRO A 32 4.01 5.30 -5.23
CA PRO A 32 4.96 4.67 -6.17
C PRO A 32 5.32 5.56 -7.36
N THR A 33 4.45 6.48 -7.75
CA THR A 33 4.71 7.47 -8.80
C THR A 33 5.78 8.50 -8.44
N LEU A 34 6.16 8.60 -7.16
CA LEU A 34 7.31 9.38 -6.72
C LEU A 34 8.63 8.82 -7.28
N LEU A 35 8.73 7.50 -7.42
CA LEU A 35 9.92 6.84 -7.98
C LEU A 35 9.97 6.95 -9.50
N ALA A 36 8.84 6.78 -10.18
CA ALA A 36 8.77 6.92 -11.63
C ALA A 36 7.32 7.14 -12.08
N ALA A 37 7.11 7.97 -13.09
CA ALA A 37 5.80 8.16 -13.68
C ALA A 37 5.32 6.87 -14.39
N GLU A 38 4.02 6.57 -14.33
CA GLU A 38 3.41 5.32 -14.80
C GLU A 38 3.65 5.00 -16.29
N ASN A 39 3.82 6.03 -17.11
CA ASN A 39 4.09 5.92 -18.55
C ASN A 39 5.57 5.70 -18.88
N THR A 40 6.43 5.48 -17.89
CA THR A 40 7.87 5.28 -18.09
C THR A 40 8.24 3.80 -18.12
N LEU A 41 9.37 3.51 -18.82
CA LEU A 41 9.95 2.17 -18.83
C LEU A 41 10.39 1.72 -17.41
N ILE A 42 10.88 2.65 -16.60
CA ILE A 42 11.29 2.38 -15.22
C ILE A 42 10.09 1.88 -14.41
N TYR A 43 8.96 2.60 -14.50
CA TYR A 43 7.74 2.17 -13.81
C TYR A 43 7.28 0.78 -14.26
N ALA A 44 7.21 0.56 -15.57
CA ALA A 44 6.76 -0.72 -16.14
C ALA A 44 7.66 -1.90 -15.75
N LYS A 45 8.98 -1.66 -15.69
CA LYS A 45 9.97 -2.72 -15.48
C LYS A 45 10.28 -3.00 -14.00
N TYR A 46 10.26 -1.98 -13.15
CA TYR A 46 10.73 -2.09 -11.77
C TYR A 46 9.67 -1.77 -10.72
N ILE A 47 8.74 -0.84 -11.00
CA ILE A 47 7.76 -0.42 -10.00
C ILE A 47 6.52 -1.31 -10.05
N ARG A 48 5.92 -1.43 -11.21
CA ARG A 48 4.70 -2.22 -11.41
C ARG A 48 4.82 -3.68 -10.98
N PRO A 49 5.92 -4.42 -11.24
CA PRO A 49 6.04 -5.81 -10.78
C PRO A 49 6.00 -5.95 -9.25
N VAL A 50 6.59 -5.04 -8.49
CA VAL A 50 6.54 -5.06 -7.02
C VAL A 50 5.11 -4.78 -6.54
N ILE A 51 4.45 -3.75 -7.09
CA ILE A 51 3.06 -3.42 -6.74
C ILE A 51 2.13 -4.59 -7.03
N ASN A 52 2.30 -5.24 -8.17
CA ASN A 52 1.47 -6.35 -8.64
C ASN A 52 1.98 -7.73 -8.21
N SER A 53 2.96 -7.82 -7.33
CA SER A 53 3.58 -9.08 -6.91
C SER A 53 2.64 -10.04 -6.19
N GLY A 54 1.45 -9.59 -5.78
CA GLY A 54 0.55 -10.36 -4.94
C GLY A 54 1.03 -10.49 -3.47
N ILE A 55 2.14 -9.84 -3.11
CA ILE A 55 2.65 -9.76 -1.74
C ILE A 55 1.96 -8.58 -1.06
N PRO A 56 1.01 -8.80 -0.15
CA PRO A 56 0.30 -7.70 0.51
C PRO A 56 1.18 -6.97 1.50
N CYS A 57 2.02 -7.71 2.21
CA CYS A 57 3.00 -7.16 3.14
C CYS A 57 4.18 -8.11 3.31
N GLN A 58 5.31 -7.56 3.77
CA GLN A 58 6.53 -8.30 4.10
C GLN A 58 7.06 -7.80 5.46
N VAL A 59 7.12 -8.69 6.44
CA VAL A 59 7.84 -8.39 7.68
C VAL A 59 9.33 -8.39 7.38
N LEU A 60 10.01 -7.35 7.82
CA LEU A 60 11.46 -7.16 7.66
C LEU A 60 12.15 -7.58 8.97
N ASP A 61 12.98 -8.61 8.87
CA ASP A 61 13.72 -9.17 9.99
C ASP A 61 15.20 -8.75 9.92
N PRO A 62 15.77 -8.13 10.97
CA PRO A 62 17.14 -7.69 10.99
C PRO A 62 18.17 -8.85 10.92
N GLN A 63 17.75 -10.10 11.09
CA GLN A 63 18.61 -11.27 10.93
C GLN A 63 18.83 -11.66 9.47
N ILE A 64 17.99 -11.16 8.55
CA ILE A 64 18.10 -11.41 7.11
C ILE A 64 18.82 -10.22 6.46
N SER A 65 19.95 -10.44 5.82
CA SER A 65 20.87 -9.39 5.39
C SER A 65 20.25 -8.28 4.52
N TRP A 66 19.47 -8.64 3.51
CA TRP A 66 18.81 -7.64 2.65
C TRP A 66 17.67 -6.89 3.35
N GLN A 67 16.96 -7.54 4.28
CA GLN A 67 15.90 -6.92 5.07
C GLN A 67 16.49 -5.97 6.12
N LYS A 68 17.59 -6.38 6.76
CA LYS A 68 18.38 -5.52 7.64
C LYS A 68 18.84 -4.25 6.93
N LYS A 69 19.31 -4.39 5.69
CA LYS A 69 19.73 -3.24 4.87
C LYS A 69 18.58 -2.26 4.63
N ILE A 70 17.37 -2.75 4.38
CA ILE A 70 16.17 -1.88 4.24
C ILE A 70 15.90 -1.13 5.54
N LEU A 71 15.97 -1.81 6.69
CA LEU A 71 15.75 -1.17 8.00
C LEU A 71 16.78 -0.08 8.27
N GLU A 72 18.08 -0.34 7.99
CA GLU A 72 19.15 0.65 8.11
C GLU A 72 18.93 1.87 7.20
N ILE A 73 18.47 1.66 5.96
CA ILE A 73 18.15 2.76 5.04
C ILE A 73 16.94 3.57 5.55
N ALA A 74 15.92 2.90 6.09
CA ALA A 74 14.77 3.59 6.67
C ALA A 74 15.17 4.46 7.87
N GLU A 75 16.03 3.98 8.76
CA GLU A 75 16.59 4.77 9.87
C GLU A 75 17.37 6.00 9.37
N GLN A 76 18.14 5.85 8.29
CA GLN A 76 18.84 6.98 7.67
C GLN A 76 17.88 8.04 7.12
N ILE A 77 16.76 7.63 6.51
CA ILE A 77 15.73 8.56 6.04
C ILE A 77 15.19 9.39 7.22
N PHE A 78 14.86 8.76 8.35
CA PHE A 78 14.37 9.48 9.53
C PHE A 78 15.41 10.44 10.07
N ALA A 79 16.66 10.01 10.23
CA ALA A 79 17.74 10.84 10.74
C ALA A 79 18.00 12.09 9.86
N VAL A 80 17.96 11.93 8.54
CA VAL A 80 18.15 13.03 7.60
C VAL A 80 16.99 14.02 7.65
N GLN A 81 15.75 13.55 7.82
CA GLN A 81 14.58 14.44 7.92
C GLN A 81 14.54 15.26 9.20
N GLU A 82 15.16 14.79 10.28
CA GLU A 82 15.26 15.55 11.54
C GLU A 82 16.34 16.63 11.52
N THR A 83 17.37 16.50 10.68
CA THR A 83 18.60 17.29 10.79
C THR A 83 18.90 18.18 9.59
N GLU A 84 18.33 17.96 8.43
CA GLU A 84 18.68 18.65 7.19
C GLU A 84 17.50 19.40 6.55
N GLU A 85 17.71 20.66 6.15
CA GLU A 85 16.70 21.49 5.47
C GLU A 85 16.43 21.05 4.01
N LYS A 86 17.36 20.32 3.36
CA LYS A 86 17.28 19.88 1.96
C LYS A 86 17.60 18.41 1.86
N ASN A 87 16.62 17.59 2.16
CA ASN A 87 16.78 16.13 2.24
C ASN A 87 16.04 15.35 1.15
N GLU A 88 15.28 16.03 0.28
CA GLU A 88 14.37 15.37 -0.66
C GLU A 88 15.11 14.42 -1.62
N LEU A 89 16.26 14.86 -2.17
CA LEU A 89 17.05 14.02 -3.08
C LEU A 89 17.67 12.81 -2.38
N ARG A 90 18.15 12.98 -1.14
CA ARG A 90 18.69 11.87 -0.35
C ARG A 90 17.59 10.87 0.01
N THR A 91 16.44 11.37 0.45
CA THR A 91 15.28 10.54 0.71
C THR A 91 14.88 9.74 -0.52
N LEU A 92 14.83 10.40 -1.69
CA LEU A 92 14.49 9.74 -2.95
C LEU A 92 15.53 8.67 -3.34
N GLN A 93 16.82 8.94 -3.20
CA GLN A 93 17.88 7.94 -3.42
C GLN A 93 17.70 6.73 -2.51
N SER A 94 17.47 6.95 -1.22
CA SER A 94 17.22 5.89 -0.25
C SER A 94 15.98 5.06 -0.60
N LEU A 95 14.91 5.69 -1.06
CA LEU A 95 13.72 4.99 -1.53
C LEU A 95 14.00 4.14 -2.78
N PHE A 96 14.84 4.59 -3.70
CA PHE A 96 15.28 3.78 -4.84
C PHE A 96 16.09 2.56 -4.39
N GLU A 97 17.01 2.69 -3.43
CA GLU A 97 17.77 1.57 -2.89
C GLU A 97 16.85 0.53 -2.22
N ILE A 98 15.89 0.97 -1.42
CA ILE A 98 14.87 0.07 -0.83
C ILE A 98 14.10 -0.65 -1.94
N TRP A 99 13.67 0.08 -2.97
CA TRP A 99 12.89 -0.50 -4.06
C TRP A 99 13.68 -1.50 -4.89
N GLU A 100 14.96 -1.23 -5.13
CA GLU A 100 15.88 -2.16 -5.78
C GLU A 100 15.98 -3.48 -5.00
N LEU A 101 16.14 -3.42 -3.67
CA LEU A 101 16.15 -4.60 -2.80
C LEU A 101 14.86 -5.41 -2.91
N PHE A 102 13.68 -4.77 -2.94
CA PHE A 102 12.44 -5.48 -3.19
C PHE A 102 12.41 -6.14 -4.56
N THR A 103 12.86 -5.44 -5.59
CA THR A 103 12.91 -5.98 -6.97
C THR A 103 13.82 -7.21 -7.08
N LEU A 104 14.93 -7.22 -6.33
CA LEU A 104 15.89 -8.32 -6.34
C LEU A 104 15.45 -9.54 -5.51
N HIS A 105 14.69 -9.32 -4.46
CA HIS A 105 14.40 -10.38 -3.47
C HIS A 105 12.94 -10.84 -3.45
N PHE A 106 12.01 -10.08 -4.02
CA PHE A 106 10.66 -10.57 -4.22
C PHE A 106 10.61 -11.53 -5.40
N ASP A 107 9.90 -12.64 -5.24
CA ASP A 107 9.57 -13.52 -6.35
C ASP A 107 8.52 -12.83 -7.24
N LEU A 108 9.01 -12.08 -8.23
CA LEU A 108 8.22 -11.33 -9.19
C LEU A 108 7.87 -12.16 -10.44
N GLY A 109 8.04 -13.49 -10.38
CA GLY A 109 7.81 -14.40 -11.50
C GLY A 109 6.39 -14.39 -12.01
N SER A 110 6.24 -14.53 -13.32
CA SER A 110 4.98 -14.43 -14.06
C SER A 110 3.92 -15.50 -13.71
N ASP A 111 4.29 -16.58 -13.03
CA ASP A 111 3.38 -17.66 -12.65
C ASP A 111 2.83 -17.55 -11.22
N SER A 112 3.46 -16.75 -10.34
CA SER A 112 2.98 -16.57 -8.97
C SER A 112 1.69 -15.72 -8.88
N LEU A 113 1.34 -15.00 -9.95
CA LEU A 113 0.11 -14.20 -10.04
C LEU A 113 -1.18 -15.03 -10.07
N LYS A 114 -1.10 -16.33 -10.34
CA LYS A 114 -2.28 -17.20 -10.44
C LYS A 114 -2.61 -17.98 -9.17
N GLU A 115 -1.68 -18.15 -8.24
CA GLU A 115 -1.88 -19.04 -7.10
C GLU A 115 -1.83 -18.38 -5.71
N ARG A 116 -1.24 -17.20 -5.56
CA ARG A 116 -1.36 -16.42 -4.33
C ARG A 116 -2.47 -15.40 -4.50
N GLY A 117 -3.70 -15.87 -4.37
CA GLY A 117 -4.87 -15.05 -4.51
C GLY A 117 -4.81 -13.83 -3.60
N MET A 118 -4.50 -12.69 -4.18
CA MET A 118 -5.09 -11.46 -3.67
C MET A 118 -6.58 -11.76 -3.62
N ASP A 119 -7.13 -11.91 -2.41
CA ASP A 119 -8.53 -12.30 -2.24
C ASP A 119 -9.33 -11.45 -3.22
N HIS A 120 -10.00 -12.08 -4.16
CA HIS A 120 -10.80 -11.42 -5.21
C HIS A 120 -11.72 -10.36 -4.61
N LYS A 121 -12.06 -10.54 -3.33
CA LYS A 121 -12.82 -9.61 -2.51
C LYS A 121 -12.02 -8.35 -2.16
N GLN A 122 -10.74 -8.49 -1.83
CA GLN A 122 -9.88 -7.35 -1.46
C GLN A 122 -9.61 -6.44 -2.66
N ALA A 123 -9.31 -7.03 -3.84
CA ALA A 123 -9.16 -6.27 -5.07
C ALA A 123 -10.45 -5.50 -5.43
N LYS A 124 -11.61 -6.15 -5.31
CA LYS A 124 -12.91 -5.50 -5.52
C LYS A 124 -13.21 -4.40 -4.52
N LEU A 125 -12.85 -4.61 -3.24
CA LEU A 125 -13.00 -3.57 -2.21
C LEU A 125 -12.16 -2.33 -2.56
N GLN A 126 -10.90 -2.54 -2.95
CA GLN A 126 -10.01 -1.44 -3.36
C GLN A 126 -10.55 -0.68 -4.56
N THR A 127 -11.03 -1.38 -5.59
CA THR A 127 -11.65 -0.75 -6.77
C THR A 127 -12.83 0.13 -6.38
N MET A 128 -13.71 -0.37 -5.52
CA MET A 128 -14.86 0.40 -5.03
C MET A 128 -14.46 1.61 -4.17
N MET A 129 -13.44 1.45 -3.32
CA MET A 129 -12.93 2.57 -2.51
C MET A 129 -12.28 3.63 -3.39
N GLN A 130 -11.48 3.24 -4.38
CA GLN A 130 -10.88 4.17 -5.33
C GLN A 130 -11.95 4.94 -6.11
N PHE A 131 -12.99 4.24 -6.60
CA PHE A 131 -14.13 4.88 -7.25
C PHE A 131 -14.78 5.94 -6.36
N ILE A 132 -14.95 5.66 -5.06
CA ILE A 132 -15.48 6.63 -4.09
C ILE A 132 -14.53 7.84 -3.97
N HIS A 133 -13.23 7.63 -3.90
CA HIS A 133 -12.24 8.70 -3.79
C HIS A 133 -12.21 9.61 -5.03
N ASP A 134 -12.38 9.04 -6.21
CA ASP A 134 -12.33 9.80 -7.46
C ASP A 134 -13.62 10.61 -7.69
N HIS A 135 -14.75 10.11 -7.16
CA HIS A 135 -16.09 10.66 -7.43
C HIS A 135 -16.82 11.22 -6.21
N TYR A 136 -16.18 11.33 -5.03
CA TYR A 136 -16.85 11.69 -3.77
C TYR A 136 -17.64 13.01 -3.81
N ARG A 137 -17.29 13.91 -4.71
CA ARG A 137 -17.99 15.20 -4.90
C ARG A 137 -19.28 15.08 -5.69
N GLU A 138 -19.48 13.97 -6.39
CA GLU A 138 -20.65 13.69 -7.21
C GLU A 138 -21.75 12.99 -6.37
N GLU A 139 -22.97 12.95 -6.91
CA GLU A 139 -23.98 12.03 -6.41
C GLU A 139 -23.68 10.62 -6.87
N ILE A 140 -23.08 9.81 -5.98
CA ILE A 140 -22.83 8.39 -6.23
C ILE A 140 -23.77 7.51 -5.41
N THR A 141 -24.33 6.52 -6.10
CA THR A 141 -25.24 5.53 -5.51
C THR A 141 -24.48 4.26 -5.18
N LEU A 142 -25.03 3.43 -4.27
CA LEU A 142 -24.49 2.09 -3.99
C LEU A 142 -24.35 1.26 -5.27
N GLU A 143 -25.24 1.46 -6.25
CA GLU A 143 -25.20 0.77 -7.53
C GLU A 143 -23.97 1.15 -8.34
N ARG A 144 -23.68 2.45 -8.51
CA ARG A 144 -22.47 2.92 -9.18
C ARG A 144 -21.19 2.41 -8.50
N ILE A 145 -21.18 2.36 -7.17
CA ILE A 145 -20.04 1.79 -6.41
C ILE A 145 -19.89 0.30 -6.71
N ALA A 146 -20.96 -0.47 -6.70
CA ALA A 146 -20.94 -1.89 -6.98
C ALA A 146 -20.52 -2.19 -8.43
N ASP A 147 -21.04 -1.42 -9.39
CA ASP A 147 -20.73 -1.54 -10.81
C ASP A 147 -19.23 -1.30 -11.10
N SER A 148 -18.58 -0.38 -10.38
CA SER A 148 -17.15 -0.10 -10.54
C SER A 148 -16.27 -1.33 -10.35
N ALA A 149 -16.70 -2.29 -9.52
CA ALA A 149 -16.00 -3.55 -9.27
C ALA A 149 -16.71 -4.77 -9.89
N SER A 150 -17.69 -4.55 -10.78
CA SER A 150 -18.49 -5.61 -11.42
C SER A 150 -19.10 -6.58 -10.40
N VAL A 151 -19.75 -6.06 -9.36
CA VAL A 151 -20.47 -6.84 -8.34
C VAL A 151 -21.90 -6.35 -8.17
N SER A 152 -22.75 -7.17 -7.57
CA SER A 152 -24.10 -6.77 -7.17
C SER A 152 -24.06 -5.84 -5.95
N LYS A 153 -25.13 -5.09 -5.72
CA LYS A 153 -25.27 -4.24 -4.50
C LYS A 153 -25.04 -5.03 -3.21
N SER A 154 -25.60 -6.24 -3.12
CA SER A 154 -25.41 -7.12 -1.96
C SER A 154 -23.96 -7.62 -1.86
N GLY A 155 -23.32 -7.88 -3.01
CA GLY A 155 -21.89 -8.22 -3.08
C GLY A 155 -21.01 -7.08 -2.55
N ALA A 156 -21.27 -5.84 -2.97
CA ALA A 156 -20.55 -4.66 -2.49
C ALA A 156 -20.72 -4.47 -0.97
N LEU A 157 -21.96 -4.59 -0.45
CA LEU A 157 -22.22 -4.55 0.99
C LEU A 157 -21.44 -5.62 1.75
N HIS A 158 -21.46 -6.87 1.27
CA HIS A 158 -20.74 -7.96 1.90
C HIS A 158 -19.22 -7.77 1.89
N ILE A 159 -18.67 -7.31 0.76
CA ILE A 159 -17.23 -7.05 0.62
C ILE A 159 -16.79 -5.93 1.58
N PHE A 160 -17.51 -4.81 1.65
CA PHE A 160 -17.22 -3.73 2.58
C PHE A 160 -17.37 -4.18 4.05
N GLN A 161 -18.43 -4.90 4.37
CA GLN A 161 -18.65 -5.39 5.73
C GLN A 161 -17.57 -6.37 6.18
N SER A 162 -17.12 -7.27 5.29
CA SER A 162 -16.06 -8.24 5.62
C SER A 162 -14.66 -7.60 5.65
N GLY A 163 -14.40 -6.58 4.81
CA GLY A 163 -13.09 -5.95 4.69
C GLY A 163 -12.84 -4.84 5.71
N ILE A 164 -13.78 -3.92 5.88
CA ILE A 164 -13.64 -2.72 6.72
C ILE A 164 -14.78 -2.48 7.71
N GLN A 165 -15.69 -3.43 7.85
CA GLN A 165 -16.78 -3.45 8.85
C GLN A 165 -17.76 -2.27 8.78
N ILE A 166 -17.82 -1.56 7.68
CA ILE A 166 -18.79 -0.49 7.42
C ILE A 166 -19.44 -0.68 6.04
N SER A 167 -20.53 0.01 5.75
CA SER A 167 -21.12 -0.03 4.41
C SER A 167 -20.41 0.92 3.44
N PRO A 168 -20.53 0.71 2.10
CA PRO A 168 -19.99 1.62 1.09
C PRO A 168 -20.48 3.05 1.26
N VAL A 169 -21.77 3.23 1.59
CA VAL A 169 -22.37 4.55 1.81
C VAL A 169 -21.82 5.20 3.09
N ALA A 170 -21.66 4.45 4.18
CA ALA A 170 -21.04 4.95 5.40
C ALA A 170 -19.57 5.34 5.16
N TYR A 171 -18.85 4.58 4.34
CA TYR A 171 -17.49 4.93 3.94
C TYR A 171 -17.46 6.24 3.15
N LEU A 172 -18.32 6.41 2.15
CA LEU A 172 -18.44 7.64 1.38
C LEU A 172 -18.72 8.86 2.28
N ILE A 173 -19.65 8.72 3.23
CA ILE A 173 -19.98 9.82 4.17
C ILE A 173 -18.75 10.18 5.01
N ARG A 174 -18.06 9.19 5.58
CA ARG A 174 -16.82 9.41 6.35
C ARG A 174 -15.74 10.10 5.52
N TYR A 175 -15.54 9.65 4.29
CA TYR A 175 -14.57 10.24 3.39
C TYR A 175 -14.89 11.71 3.08
N ARG A 176 -16.16 12.02 2.79
CA ARG A 176 -16.62 13.41 2.54
C ARG A 176 -16.42 14.35 3.74
N LEU A 177 -16.49 13.81 4.95
CA LEU A 177 -16.28 14.60 6.17
C LEU A 177 -14.81 14.79 6.53
N ALA A 178 -13.92 13.98 5.95
CA ALA A 178 -12.48 14.01 6.23
C ALA A 178 -11.68 14.88 5.23
N VAL A 179 -12.24 15.20 4.06
CA VAL A 179 -11.65 16.02 2.99
C VAL A 179 -12.37 17.36 2.87
#